data_8981460a4165290ecd6020bbec3f47fc
#
_entry.id   8981460a4165290ecd6020bbec3f47fc
#
_cell.length_a   1.000
_cell.length_b   1.000
_cell.length_c   1.000
_cell.angle_alpha   90.00
_cell.angle_beta   90.00
_cell.angle_gamma   90.00
#
_symmetry.space_group_name_H-M   'P 1'
#
loop_
_entity.id
_entity.type
_entity.pdbx_description
1 polymer ?
#
loop_
_entity_poly.entity_id
_entity_poly.type
_entity_poly.pdbx_seq_one_letter_code
_entity_poly.pdbx_strand_id
1 'polypeptide(L)'
;MTSSILSLLMRPTISSNLSYLMRRSASTSRDTCNIYDLVVVGGGIVGCATAREMLMRHPNLKIAIVEKENALAKHQTGHNSGVVHAGIYYMPGSIKAKLCVEGLKLSYEYFCKNDIPHKKVGKLIVAQNQQQAKILNNLFERGTKNNVPDLQLVDKDCIANYEPKCKGEKAIWSPWTGIVDWALVCKHFAADFQKMGGEIFLNYEVTGFSEMVESQAGGQLAPIVVQSKDKCISTKYVLTCAGLHSDRLAVMTGCDRSPRIVPFRGEYLLLNESKKHLCTTNIYPVPDIQLPFLGVHFTPKINGEIWLGPNAILALAREGYKWTDINIKDCIEMAKFPGLYKLSFRYFIPGVKEIIKSIFYPLAVKDLQKFIPDITYKDIKRGPAGVRAQALDSDGRLVDDFVFDNGTGNIGSRVLHCRNAPSPAATSSMAIAKYIADKLQNDFKF
;
A
#
# COMPACT_ATOMS: atom_id res chain seq x y z
N MET A 1 -1.07 55.33 59.01
CA MET A 1 -2.03 56.06 58.16
C MET A 1 -2.27 55.08 56.99
N THR A 2 -3.25 54.18 57.09
CA THR A 2 -4.58 54.27 56.52
C THR A 2 -4.51 54.22 55.00
N SER A 3 -5.13 53.35 54.24
CA SER A 3 -6.31 52.50 54.30
C SER A 3 -6.40 51.74 53.00
N SER A 4 -6.75 50.48 53.05
CA SER A 4 -7.88 49.85 52.37
C SER A 4 -8.24 50.33 50.99
N ILE A 5 -8.29 49.42 50.03
CA ILE A 5 -9.47 49.15 49.20
C ILE A 5 -9.41 47.72 48.68
N LEU A 6 -10.28 46.91 49.19
CA LEU A 6 -10.81 45.67 48.63
C LEU A 6 -11.86 46.05 47.58
N SER A 7 -11.86 45.46 46.38
CA SER A 7 -13.12 45.18 45.73
C SER A 7 -12.97 44.38 44.43
N LEU A 8 -13.66 43.29 44.41
CA LEU A 8 -14.37 42.60 43.33
C LEU A 8 -13.61 42.01 42.17
N LEU A 9 -13.25 40.77 42.38
CA LEU A 9 -13.20 39.74 41.34
C LEU A 9 -14.65 39.33 40.96
N MET A 10 -15.14 39.81 39.83
CA MET A 10 -16.28 39.19 39.14
C MET A 10 -15.74 38.16 38.11
N ARG A 11 -16.07 36.90 38.37
CA ARG A 11 -15.92 35.84 37.38
C ARG A 11 -16.99 35.99 36.31
N PRO A 12 -16.67 35.93 35.00
CA PRO A 12 -17.68 35.72 33.98
C PRO A 12 -17.99 34.24 33.92
N THR A 13 -19.24 33.92 33.99
CA THR A 13 -19.88 32.61 33.92
C THR A 13 -19.62 31.94 32.57
N ILE A 14 -19.22 30.65 32.60
CA ILE A 14 -18.93 29.75 31.46
C ILE A 14 -20.18 29.42 30.61
N SER A 15 -21.31 30.10 30.86
CA SER A 15 -22.59 29.74 30.21
C SER A 15 -22.88 30.46 28.89
N SER A 16 -22.11 31.48 28.49
CA SER A 16 -22.39 32.27 27.26
C SER A 16 -21.61 31.83 26.02
N ASN A 17 -20.58 31.00 26.15
CA ASN A 17 -19.76 30.55 25.01
C ASN A 17 -20.25 29.26 24.35
N LEU A 18 -21.08 28.44 25.01
CA LEU A 18 -21.65 27.25 24.39
C LEU A 18 -22.78 27.56 23.39
N SER A 19 -23.55 28.64 23.65
CA SER A 19 -24.62 29.07 22.75
C SER A 19 -24.13 29.78 21.48
N TYR A 20 -22.90 30.33 21.49
CA TYR A 20 -22.29 30.99 20.33
C TYR A 20 -21.65 30.00 19.37
N LEU A 21 -21.13 28.87 19.85
CA LEU A 21 -20.59 27.79 19.03
C LEU A 21 -21.68 26.91 18.38
N MET A 22 -22.87 26.81 19.01
CA MET A 22 -23.99 26.08 18.43
C MET A 22 -24.80 26.90 17.38
N ARG A 23 -24.59 28.21 17.27
CA ARG A 23 -25.29 29.06 16.29
C ARG A 23 -24.53 29.28 14.98
N ARG A 24 -23.30 28.78 14.82
CA ARG A 24 -22.52 28.87 13.57
C ARG A 24 -22.67 27.67 12.63
N SER A 25 -23.47 26.66 12.99
CA SER A 25 -23.74 25.52 12.13
C SER A 25 -25.11 25.52 11.43
N ALA A 26 -25.82 26.65 11.46
CA ALA A 26 -27.17 26.75 10.88
C ALA A 26 -27.27 27.90 9.88
N SER A 27 -26.42 27.91 8.86
CA SER A 27 -26.66 28.72 7.65
C SER A 27 -25.77 28.24 6.51
N THR A 28 -26.11 27.09 5.95
CA THR A 28 -25.76 26.78 4.57
C THR A 28 -27.01 26.18 3.92
N SER A 29 -27.37 26.77 2.80
CA SER A 29 -28.40 26.40 1.85
C SER A 29 -28.82 24.93 1.94
N ARG A 30 -30.12 24.66 1.85
CA ARG A 30 -30.71 23.36 1.58
C ARG A 30 -30.25 22.86 0.18
N ASP A 31 -28.99 22.52 0.05
CA ASP A 31 -28.57 21.59 -0.97
C ASP A 31 -29.07 20.22 -0.49
N THR A 32 -29.96 19.62 -1.25
CA THR A 32 -30.30 18.19 -1.15
C THR A 32 -28.99 17.44 -1.30
N CYS A 33 -28.34 17.13 -0.17
CA CYS A 33 -27.07 16.39 -0.16
C CYS A 33 -27.30 15.11 -0.94
N ASN A 34 -26.69 14.98 -2.11
CA ASN A 34 -26.67 13.74 -2.85
C ASN A 34 -26.09 12.68 -1.94
N ILE A 35 -26.94 11.72 -1.52
CA ILE A 35 -26.50 10.58 -0.71
C ILE A 35 -25.92 9.56 -1.67
N TYR A 36 -24.65 9.21 -1.46
CA TYR A 36 -24.00 8.13 -2.18
C TYR A 36 -24.43 6.77 -1.63
N ASP A 37 -24.42 5.76 -2.46
CA ASP A 37 -24.61 4.38 -2.01
C ASP A 37 -23.32 3.86 -1.35
N LEU A 38 -22.16 4.22 -1.90
CA LEU A 38 -20.86 3.84 -1.38
C LEU A 38 -19.85 5.00 -1.52
N VAL A 39 -19.12 5.29 -0.44
CA VAL A 39 -17.91 6.13 -0.50
C VAL A 39 -16.67 5.26 -0.29
N VAL A 40 -15.74 5.33 -1.23
CA VAL A 40 -14.43 4.66 -1.15
C VAL A 40 -13.39 5.68 -0.69
N VAL A 41 -12.78 5.44 0.46
CA VAL A 41 -11.74 6.31 1.03
C VAL A 41 -10.36 5.82 0.62
N GLY A 42 -9.70 6.58 -0.23
CA GLY A 42 -8.36 6.33 -0.76
C GLY A 42 -8.32 6.12 -2.27
N GLY A 43 -7.65 7.03 -2.97
CA GLY A 43 -7.43 7.05 -4.42
C GLY A 43 -6.18 6.27 -4.87
N GLY A 44 -5.77 5.26 -4.10
CA GLY A 44 -4.78 4.28 -4.49
C GLY A 44 -5.35 3.19 -5.39
N ILE A 45 -4.48 2.30 -5.91
CA ILE A 45 -4.87 1.30 -6.90
C ILE A 45 -5.97 0.33 -6.39
N VAL A 46 -5.98 -0.01 -5.10
CA VAL A 46 -7.01 -0.90 -4.53
C VAL A 46 -8.36 -0.20 -4.48
N GLY A 47 -8.41 1.06 -4.02
CA GLY A 47 -9.65 1.84 -3.99
C GLY A 47 -10.22 2.09 -5.38
N CYS A 48 -9.39 2.55 -6.32
CA CYS A 48 -9.81 2.80 -7.70
C CYS A 48 -10.28 1.51 -8.42
N ALA A 49 -9.55 0.39 -8.25
CA ALA A 49 -9.95 -0.88 -8.83
C ALA A 49 -11.29 -1.38 -8.26
N THR A 50 -11.50 -1.23 -6.93
CA THR A 50 -12.73 -1.69 -6.28
C THR A 50 -13.93 -0.81 -6.63
N ALA A 51 -13.76 0.51 -6.65
CA ALA A 51 -14.84 1.42 -7.07
C ALA A 51 -15.26 1.14 -8.53
N ARG A 52 -14.29 0.91 -9.42
CA ARG A 52 -14.53 0.49 -10.80
C ARG A 52 -15.29 -0.83 -10.88
N GLU A 53 -14.85 -1.86 -10.13
CA GLU A 53 -15.50 -3.18 -10.11
C GLU A 53 -16.94 -3.10 -9.61
N MET A 54 -17.21 -2.29 -8.58
CA MET A 54 -18.55 -2.08 -8.06
C MET A 54 -19.50 -1.46 -9.11
N LEU A 55 -19.06 -0.44 -9.85
CA LEU A 55 -19.88 0.14 -10.94
C LEU A 55 -20.04 -0.81 -12.14
N MET A 56 -19.05 -1.65 -12.42
CA MET A 56 -19.19 -2.69 -13.46
C MET A 56 -20.27 -3.72 -13.10
N ARG A 57 -20.39 -4.08 -11.81
CA ARG A 57 -21.41 -5.02 -11.32
C ARG A 57 -22.76 -4.36 -11.11
N HIS A 58 -22.76 -3.12 -10.64
CA HIS A 58 -23.95 -2.36 -10.24
C HIS A 58 -23.93 -0.96 -10.87
N PRO A 59 -24.29 -0.83 -12.16
CA PRO A 59 -24.18 0.44 -12.88
C PRO A 59 -25.05 1.58 -12.34
N ASN A 60 -26.07 1.26 -11.53
CA ASN A 60 -27.01 2.23 -10.97
C ASN A 60 -26.58 2.80 -9.61
N LEU A 61 -25.49 2.29 -9.01
CA LEU A 61 -25.00 2.80 -7.74
C LEU A 61 -24.36 4.18 -7.91
N LYS A 62 -24.62 5.07 -6.97
CA LYS A 62 -23.91 6.33 -6.83
C LYS A 62 -22.67 6.10 -5.96
N ILE A 63 -21.49 6.09 -6.57
CA ILE A 63 -20.23 5.82 -5.87
C ILE A 63 -19.29 7.01 -6.00
N ALA A 64 -18.66 7.39 -4.87
CA ALA A 64 -17.60 8.39 -4.84
C ALA A 64 -16.29 7.81 -4.31
N ILE A 65 -15.18 8.28 -4.85
CA ILE A 65 -13.83 8.11 -4.28
C ILE A 65 -13.42 9.43 -3.63
N VAL A 66 -12.94 9.39 -2.39
CA VAL A 66 -12.34 10.54 -1.71
C VAL A 66 -10.85 10.27 -1.49
N GLU A 67 -10.00 11.23 -1.89
CA GLU A 67 -8.53 11.15 -1.79
C GLU A 67 -7.99 12.42 -1.11
N LYS A 68 -7.12 12.24 -0.11
CA LYS A 68 -6.53 13.35 0.65
C LYS A 68 -5.59 14.22 -0.16
N GLU A 69 -4.92 13.62 -1.15
CA GLU A 69 -3.97 14.30 -2.00
C GLU A 69 -4.65 15.07 -3.14
N ASN A 70 -3.88 15.93 -3.80
CA ASN A 70 -4.30 16.67 -4.98
C ASN A 70 -4.28 15.83 -6.28
N ALA A 71 -3.91 14.54 -6.18
CA ALA A 71 -3.89 13.60 -7.28
C ALA A 71 -3.97 12.15 -6.77
N LEU A 72 -4.43 11.23 -7.63
CA LEU A 72 -4.46 9.81 -7.35
C LEU A 72 -3.06 9.18 -7.37
N ALA A 73 -2.91 8.03 -6.72
CA ALA A 73 -1.69 7.21 -6.75
C ALA A 73 -0.43 7.87 -6.17
N LYS A 74 -0.57 8.86 -5.31
CA LYS A 74 0.56 9.65 -4.76
C LYS A 74 1.46 8.90 -3.79
N HIS A 75 0.98 7.82 -3.18
CA HIS A 75 1.72 7.05 -2.17
C HIS A 75 2.17 5.69 -2.70
N GLN A 76 1.92 4.56 -2.01
CA GLN A 76 2.43 3.23 -2.36
C GLN A 76 2.20 2.83 -3.82
N THR A 77 1.10 3.28 -4.42
CA THR A 77 0.76 3.01 -5.83
C THR A 77 1.74 3.66 -6.80
N GLY A 78 2.22 4.86 -6.52
CA GLY A 78 3.21 5.59 -7.32
C GLY A 78 4.66 5.35 -6.90
N HIS A 79 4.88 4.73 -5.73
CA HIS A 79 6.20 4.57 -5.12
C HIS A 79 6.55 3.08 -4.89
N ASN A 80 6.56 2.28 -5.97
CA ASN A 80 6.86 0.85 -5.94
C ASN A 80 7.81 0.44 -7.07
N SER A 81 8.19 -0.84 -7.07
CA SER A 81 9.11 -1.38 -8.08
C SER A 81 8.54 -1.42 -9.50
N GLY A 82 7.24 -1.33 -9.69
CA GLY A 82 6.60 -1.48 -11.02
C GLY A 82 6.53 -2.92 -11.51
N VAL A 83 6.86 -3.91 -10.68
CA VAL A 83 6.86 -5.31 -11.09
C VAL A 83 5.45 -5.88 -11.12
N VAL A 84 5.13 -6.61 -12.18
CA VAL A 84 3.98 -7.50 -12.30
C VAL A 84 4.40 -8.86 -11.80
N HIS A 85 4.01 -9.21 -10.57
CA HIS A 85 4.44 -10.42 -9.87
C HIS A 85 3.69 -11.66 -10.33
N ALA A 86 4.37 -12.82 -10.37
CA ALA A 86 3.76 -14.07 -10.81
C ALA A 86 3.21 -14.98 -9.68
N GLY A 87 3.51 -14.70 -8.40
CA GLY A 87 2.94 -15.47 -7.28
C GLY A 87 3.84 -16.59 -6.70
N ILE A 88 5.14 -16.60 -7.01
CA ILE A 88 6.08 -17.67 -6.67
C ILE A 88 6.27 -17.84 -5.15
N TYR A 89 6.36 -16.71 -4.42
CA TYR A 89 6.79 -16.68 -3.02
C TYR A 89 5.72 -17.09 -2.00
N TYR A 90 4.44 -17.02 -2.37
CA TYR A 90 3.32 -17.09 -1.41
C TYR A 90 2.96 -18.53 -1.05
N MET A 91 2.46 -18.71 0.17
CA MET A 91 2.04 -20.04 0.65
C MET A 91 0.87 -20.55 -0.21
N PRO A 92 0.97 -21.78 -0.74
CA PRO A 92 -0.11 -22.39 -1.51
C PRO A 92 -1.42 -22.41 -0.71
N GLY A 93 -2.51 -22.05 -1.38
CA GLY A 93 -3.83 -21.96 -0.76
C GLY A 93 -4.15 -20.64 -0.06
N SER A 94 -3.16 -19.78 0.24
CA SER A 94 -3.40 -18.45 0.82
C SER A 94 -4.18 -17.55 -0.15
N ILE A 95 -4.92 -16.59 0.40
CA ILE A 95 -5.63 -15.56 -0.38
C ILE A 95 -4.61 -14.82 -1.26
N LYS A 96 -3.47 -14.48 -0.71
CA LYS A 96 -2.39 -13.77 -1.38
C LYS A 96 -1.87 -14.51 -2.61
N ALA A 97 -1.70 -15.83 -2.54
CA ALA A 97 -1.28 -16.66 -3.69
C ALA A 97 -2.33 -16.65 -4.79
N LYS A 98 -3.60 -16.94 -4.44
CA LYS A 98 -4.72 -16.98 -5.39
C LYS A 98 -4.92 -15.65 -6.11
N LEU A 99 -5.03 -14.56 -5.34
CA LEU A 99 -5.24 -13.21 -5.90
C LEU A 99 -4.05 -12.72 -6.74
N CYS A 100 -2.82 -13.19 -6.45
CA CYS A 100 -1.66 -12.81 -7.26
C CYS A 100 -1.69 -13.48 -8.64
N VAL A 101 -1.94 -14.78 -8.71
CA VAL A 101 -1.97 -15.51 -9.97
C VAL A 101 -3.15 -15.08 -10.85
N GLU A 102 -4.33 -14.87 -10.24
CA GLU A 102 -5.47 -14.29 -10.94
C GLU A 102 -5.18 -12.87 -11.43
N GLY A 103 -4.65 -12.04 -10.54
CA GLY A 103 -4.31 -10.65 -10.84
C GLY A 103 -3.26 -10.49 -11.93
N LEU A 104 -2.29 -11.41 -12.03
CA LEU A 104 -1.32 -11.47 -13.11
C LEU A 104 -2.01 -11.57 -14.48
N LYS A 105 -2.95 -12.50 -14.64
CA LYS A 105 -3.68 -12.71 -15.90
C LYS A 105 -4.54 -11.49 -16.23
N LEU A 106 -5.36 -11.07 -15.26
CA LEU A 106 -6.23 -9.89 -15.42
C LEU A 106 -5.44 -8.62 -15.76
N SER A 107 -4.25 -8.45 -15.17
CA SER A 107 -3.39 -7.30 -15.45
C SER A 107 -2.96 -7.25 -16.91
N TYR A 108 -2.44 -8.35 -17.47
CA TYR A 108 -2.03 -8.36 -18.86
C TYR A 108 -3.20 -8.22 -19.84
N GLU A 109 -4.35 -8.84 -19.56
CA GLU A 109 -5.57 -8.64 -20.34
C GLU A 109 -5.98 -7.16 -20.36
N TYR A 110 -5.95 -6.52 -19.18
CA TYR A 110 -6.29 -5.10 -19.05
C TYR A 110 -5.27 -4.19 -19.75
N PHE A 111 -3.98 -4.47 -19.63
CA PHE A 111 -2.93 -3.67 -20.27
C PHE A 111 -3.05 -3.72 -21.79
N CYS A 112 -3.24 -4.92 -22.36
CA CYS A 112 -3.42 -5.07 -23.80
C CYS A 112 -4.71 -4.38 -24.31
N LYS A 113 -5.82 -4.51 -23.56
CA LYS A 113 -7.09 -3.89 -23.94
C LYS A 113 -7.07 -2.36 -23.95
N ASN A 114 -6.23 -1.76 -23.09
CA ASN A 114 -6.19 -0.31 -22.87
C ASN A 114 -4.88 0.33 -23.33
N ASP A 115 -4.07 -0.36 -24.14
CA ASP A 115 -2.79 0.10 -24.66
C ASP A 115 -1.83 0.65 -23.60
N ILE A 116 -1.87 0.05 -22.36
CA ILE A 116 -0.99 0.46 -21.28
C ILE A 116 0.42 -0.08 -21.54
N PRO A 117 1.45 0.77 -21.59
CA PRO A 117 2.82 0.35 -21.78
C PRO A 117 3.27 -0.64 -20.70
N HIS A 118 3.64 -1.84 -21.11
CA HIS A 118 4.15 -2.90 -20.24
C HIS A 118 5.12 -3.80 -20.97
N LYS A 119 5.97 -4.54 -20.25
CA LYS A 119 6.89 -5.52 -20.83
C LYS A 119 6.96 -6.77 -19.96
N LYS A 120 6.91 -7.96 -20.57
CA LYS A 120 7.22 -9.23 -19.95
C LYS A 120 8.74 -9.45 -20.00
N VAL A 121 9.47 -8.79 -19.13
CA VAL A 121 10.94 -8.89 -19.07
C VAL A 121 11.42 -10.16 -18.36
N GLY A 122 10.53 -10.90 -17.75
CA GLY A 122 10.86 -12.07 -16.96
C GLY A 122 11.49 -11.75 -15.60
N LYS A 123 11.77 -12.81 -14.85
CA LYS A 123 12.48 -12.75 -13.56
C LYS A 123 13.35 -13.97 -13.36
N LEU A 124 14.60 -13.76 -12.98
CA LEU A 124 15.48 -14.74 -12.38
C LEU A 124 15.45 -14.63 -10.86
N ILE A 125 15.18 -15.72 -10.17
CA ILE A 125 15.44 -15.84 -8.73
C ILE A 125 16.69 -16.69 -8.60
N VAL A 126 17.79 -16.09 -8.09
CA VAL A 126 19.13 -16.66 -8.23
C VAL A 126 19.67 -17.10 -6.88
N ALA A 127 20.05 -18.35 -6.77
CA ALA A 127 20.81 -18.91 -5.64
C ALA A 127 22.30 -18.66 -5.83
N GLN A 128 22.97 -18.18 -4.78
CA GLN A 128 24.39 -17.85 -4.81
C GLN A 128 25.29 -18.96 -4.21
N ASN A 129 24.69 -19.98 -3.61
CA ASN A 129 25.36 -21.11 -3.02
C ASN A 129 24.43 -22.33 -2.93
N GLN A 130 24.97 -23.49 -2.56
CA GLN A 130 24.24 -24.76 -2.48
C GLN A 130 23.11 -24.74 -1.44
N GLN A 131 23.26 -23.99 -0.33
CA GLN A 131 22.21 -23.86 0.67
C GLN A 131 21.01 -23.11 0.09
N GLN A 132 21.24 -22.00 -0.62
CA GLN A 132 20.18 -21.26 -1.32
C GLN A 132 19.57 -22.07 -2.48
N ALA A 133 20.36 -22.92 -3.17
CA ALA A 133 19.85 -23.79 -4.21
C ALA A 133 18.80 -24.81 -3.68
N LYS A 134 18.99 -25.31 -2.45
CA LYS A 134 17.98 -26.16 -1.79
C LYS A 134 16.69 -25.40 -1.50
N ILE A 135 16.80 -24.17 -0.98
CA ILE A 135 15.62 -23.30 -0.74
C ILE A 135 14.91 -22.98 -2.05
N LEU A 136 15.69 -22.76 -3.11
CA LEU A 136 15.15 -22.47 -4.46
C LEU A 136 14.28 -23.62 -5.00
N ASN A 137 14.66 -24.89 -4.79
CA ASN A 137 13.85 -26.04 -5.19
C ASN A 137 12.47 -26.03 -4.50
N ASN A 138 12.45 -25.78 -3.18
CA ASN A 138 11.20 -25.68 -2.42
C ASN A 138 10.34 -24.50 -2.93
N LEU A 139 11.01 -23.40 -3.33
CA LEU A 139 10.33 -22.22 -3.89
C LEU A 139 9.73 -22.52 -5.27
N PHE A 140 10.43 -23.30 -6.09
CA PHE A 140 9.93 -23.77 -7.38
C PHE A 140 8.67 -24.65 -7.21
N GLU A 141 8.71 -25.65 -6.31
CA GLU A 141 7.54 -26.47 -6.00
C GLU A 141 6.35 -25.62 -5.51
N ARG A 142 6.64 -24.62 -4.68
CA ARG A 142 5.62 -23.68 -4.19
C ARG A 142 4.98 -22.91 -5.33
N GLY A 143 5.78 -22.35 -6.23
CA GLY A 143 5.30 -21.64 -7.40
C GLY A 143 4.47 -22.53 -8.33
N THR A 144 4.88 -23.78 -8.53
CA THR A 144 4.14 -24.77 -9.30
C THR A 144 2.78 -25.09 -8.65
N LYS A 145 2.75 -25.32 -7.33
CA LYS A 145 1.50 -25.51 -6.57
C LYS A 145 0.57 -24.30 -6.61
N ASN A 146 1.11 -23.11 -6.77
CA ASN A 146 0.33 -21.88 -6.97
C ASN A 146 -0.16 -21.69 -8.41
N ASN A 147 0.14 -22.62 -9.33
CA ASN A 147 -0.17 -22.52 -10.77
C ASN A 147 0.47 -21.29 -11.43
N VAL A 148 1.69 -20.91 -11.00
CA VAL A 148 2.46 -19.86 -11.68
C VAL A 148 2.86 -20.39 -13.06
N PRO A 149 2.52 -19.69 -14.16
CA PRO A 149 2.71 -20.21 -15.49
C PRO A 149 4.20 -20.27 -15.90
N ASP A 150 4.57 -21.33 -16.61
CA ASP A 150 5.83 -21.53 -17.33
C ASP A 150 7.10 -21.35 -16.49
N LEU A 151 7.04 -21.70 -15.19
CA LEU A 151 8.23 -21.69 -14.33
C LEU A 151 9.25 -22.74 -14.79
N GLN A 152 10.52 -22.37 -14.79
CA GLN A 152 11.63 -23.23 -15.15
C GLN A 152 12.73 -23.18 -14.10
N LEU A 153 13.30 -24.35 -13.78
CA LEU A 153 14.57 -24.42 -13.07
C LEU A 153 15.71 -24.23 -14.09
N VAL A 154 16.67 -23.41 -13.73
CA VAL A 154 17.79 -23.02 -14.59
C VAL A 154 19.10 -23.38 -13.89
N ASP A 155 19.87 -24.22 -14.50
CA ASP A 155 21.21 -24.60 -14.00
C ASP A 155 22.22 -23.48 -14.22
N LYS A 156 23.33 -23.55 -13.48
CA LYS A 156 24.38 -22.55 -13.43
C LYS A 156 24.81 -22.06 -14.82
N ASP A 157 25.10 -22.99 -15.71
CA ASP A 157 25.68 -22.72 -17.03
C ASP A 157 24.64 -22.07 -18.00
N CYS A 158 23.34 -22.21 -17.67
CA CYS A 158 22.25 -21.67 -18.47
C CYS A 158 21.75 -20.31 -18.00
N ILE A 159 22.18 -19.81 -16.82
CA ILE A 159 21.74 -18.50 -16.29
C ILE A 159 22.04 -17.37 -17.31
N ALA A 160 23.20 -17.41 -17.92
CA ALA A 160 23.64 -16.40 -18.89
C ALA A 160 22.77 -16.33 -20.17
N ASN A 161 21.98 -17.37 -20.46
CA ASN A 161 21.04 -17.35 -21.59
C ASN A 161 19.86 -16.41 -21.36
N TYR A 162 19.51 -16.16 -20.09
CA TYR A 162 18.43 -15.27 -19.67
C TYR A 162 18.93 -13.87 -19.29
N GLU A 163 20.08 -13.82 -18.62
CA GLU A 163 20.72 -12.57 -18.20
C GLU A 163 22.27 -12.72 -18.29
N PRO A 164 22.87 -12.23 -19.39
CA PRO A 164 24.28 -12.56 -19.73
C PRO A 164 25.32 -12.20 -18.67
N LYS A 165 25.03 -11.20 -17.84
CA LYS A 165 25.93 -10.71 -16.79
C LYS A 165 25.64 -11.29 -15.40
N CYS A 166 24.55 -12.02 -15.27
CA CYS A 166 24.16 -12.61 -14.00
C CYS A 166 24.95 -13.87 -13.65
N LYS A 167 25.39 -13.99 -12.41
CA LYS A 167 26.11 -15.13 -11.85
C LYS A 167 25.29 -15.76 -10.71
N GLY A 168 25.36 -17.08 -10.61
CA GLY A 168 24.72 -17.86 -9.55
C GLY A 168 25.00 -19.33 -9.68
N GLU A 169 24.55 -20.13 -8.73
CA GLU A 169 24.68 -21.59 -8.72
C GLU A 169 23.46 -22.30 -9.33
N LYS A 170 22.29 -21.68 -9.22
CA LYS A 170 21.01 -22.15 -9.76
C LYS A 170 20.02 -21.02 -9.79
N ALA A 171 19.02 -21.07 -10.68
CA ALA A 171 17.98 -20.05 -10.71
C ALA A 171 16.59 -20.65 -10.98
N ILE A 172 15.54 -19.87 -10.69
CA ILE A 172 14.19 -20.04 -11.25
C ILE A 172 13.98 -18.94 -12.27
N TRP A 173 13.57 -19.31 -13.49
CA TRP A 173 13.09 -18.40 -14.50
C TRP A 173 11.57 -18.32 -14.47
N SER A 174 11.03 -17.12 -14.42
CA SER A 174 9.60 -16.81 -14.46
C SER A 174 9.30 -15.86 -15.63
N PRO A 175 8.92 -16.36 -16.80
CA PRO A 175 8.74 -15.56 -18.01
C PRO A 175 7.55 -14.58 -17.92
N TRP A 176 6.54 -14.88 -17.12
CA TRP A 176 5.35 -14.05 -16.96
C TRP A 176 5.53 -12.87 -16.01
N THR A 177 6.63 -12.80 -15.28
CA THR A 177 6.95 -11.60 -14.51
C THR A 177 7.25 -10.43 -15.45
N GLY A 178 6.63 -9.28 -15.21
CA GLY A 178 6.80 -8.12 -16.08
C GLY A 178 6.98 -6.82 -15.31
N ILE A 179 6.93 -5.74 -16.06
CA ILE A 179 7.05 -4.37 -15.55
C ILE A 179 5.97 -3.47 -16.16
N VAL A 180 5.47 -2.54 -15.35
CA VAL A 180 4.45 -1.56 -15.71
C VAL A 180 4.55 -0.33 -14.80
N ASP A 181 3.98 0.79 -15.19
CA ASP A 181 3.72 1.91 -14.29
C ASP A 181 2.37 1.73 -13.59
N TRP A 182 2.38 1.31 -12.32
CA TRP A 182 1.17 1.11 -11.54
C TRP A 182 0.40 2.41 -11.24
N ALA A 183 1.06 3.57 -11.24
CA ALA A 183 0.37 4.84 -11.13
C ALA A 183 -0.46 5.14 -12.39
N LEU A 184 0.07 4.81 -13.57
CA LEU A 184 -0.67 4.91 -14.83
C LEU A 184 -1.87 3.95 -14.83
N VAL A 185 -1.68 2.68 -14.43
CA VAL A 185 -2.78 1.70 -14.31
C VAL A 185 -3.89 2.20 -13.39
N CYS A 186 -3.52 2.76 -12.23
CA CYS A 186 -4.48 3.32 -11.28
C CYS A 186 -5.30 4.46 -11.90
N LYS A 187 -4.66 5.34 -12.68
CA LYS A 187 -5.34 6.43 -13.39
C LYS A 187 -6.31 5.90 -14.45
N HIS A 188 -5.96 4.81 -15.15
CA HIS A 188 -6.88 4.15 -16.08
C HIS A 188 -8.10 3.56 -15.36
N PHE A 189 -7.93 2.91 -14.20
CA PHE A 189 -9.06 2.44 -13.39
C PHE A 189 -9.98 3.59 -12.96
N ALA A 190 -9.39 4.71 -12.54
CA ALA A 190 -10.13 5.91 -12.16
C ALA A 190 -10.89 6.52 -13.36
N ALA A 191 -10.27 6.57 -14.54
CA ALA A 191 -10.91 7.06 -15.75
C ALA A 191 -12.09 6.16 -16.19
N ASP A 192 -11.93 4.83 -16.10
CA ASP A 192 -13.02 3.89 -16.35
C ASP A 192 -14.17 4.10 -15.35
N PHE A 193 -13.83 4.26 -14.06
CA PHE A 193 -14.80 4.54 -13.01
C PHE A 193 -15.61 5.82 -13.28
N GLN A 194 -14.93 6.92 -13.68
CA GLN A 194 -15.59 8.18 -14.03
C GLN A 194 -16.46 8.08 -15.30
N LYS A 195 -16.02 7.31 -16.31
CA LYS A 195 -16.83 7.05 -17.52
C LYS A 195 -18.14 6.31 -17.21
N MET A 196 -18.16 5.52 -16.15
CA MET A 196 -19.36 4.83 -15.65
C MET A 196 -20.22 5.69 -14.70
N GLY A 197 -19.91 6.99 -14.52
CA GLY A 197 -20.67 7.91 -13.68
C GLY A 197 -20.16 8.03 -12.25
N GLY A 198 -19.02 7.43 -11.91
CA GLY A 198 -18.41 7.60 -10.59
C GLY A 198 -17.77 8.98 -10.40
N GLU A 199 -17.76 9.47 -9.17
CA GLU A 199 -17.22 10.77 -8.81
C GLU A 199 -15.93 10.65 -7.99
N ILE A 200 -14.97 11.57 -8.20
CA ILE A 200 -13.68 11.58 -7.48
C ILE A 200 -13.49 12.97 -6.86
N PHE A 201 -13.27 12.97 -5.54
CA PHE A 201 -12.99 14.17 -4.77
C PHE A 201 -11.54 14.13 -4.27
N LEU A 202 -10.71 14.99 -4.83
CA LEU A 202 -9.33 15.21 -4.40
C LEU A 202 -9.26 16.27 -3.30
N ASN A 203 -8.12 16.35 -2.59
CA ASN A 203 -7.95 17.23 -1.44
C ASN A 203 -9.05 17.01 -0.38
N TYR A 204 -9.39 15.75 -0.16
CA TYR A 204 -10.42 15.32 0.78
C TYR A 204 -9.83 14.36 1.82
N GLU A 205 -9.18 14.91 2.84
CA GLU A 205 -8.66 14.13 3.96
C GLU A 205 -9.79 13.76 4.91
N VAL A 206 -10.08 12.47 5.06
CA VAL A 206 -11.08 12.00 6.00
C VAL A 206 -10.57 12.13 7.43
N THR A 207 -11.27 12.94 8.23
CA THR A 207 -10.93 13.23 9.62
C THR A 207 -11.87 12.57 10.63
N GLY A 208 -13.02 12.06 10.17
CA GLY A 208 -13.99 11.38 11.03
C GLY A 208 -15.20 10.85 10.28
N PHE A 209 -16.01 10.12 11.03
CA PHE A 209 -17.29 9.60 10.60
C PHE A 209 -18.35 9.95 11.67
N SER A 210 -19.54 10.36 11.22
CA SER A 210 -20.69 10.59 12.10
C SER A 210 -21.98 10.14 11.41
N GLU A 211 -23.07 10.05 12.15
CA GLU A 211 -24.38 9.83 11.58
C GLU A 211 -25.10 11.16 11.36
N MET A 212 -25.93 11.23 10.33
CA MET A 212 -26.88 12.32 10.14
C MET A 212 -27.97 12.24 11.22
N VAL A 213 -28.42 13.38 11.71
CA VAL A 213 -29.49 13.41 12.74
C VAL A 213 -30.80 12.89 12.13
N GLU A 214 -31.49 11.97 12.82
CA GLU A 214 -32.70 11.26 12.34
C GLU A 214 -33.82 12.18 11.83
N SER A 215 -33.96 13.38 12.39
CA SER A 215 -34.96 14.39 11.94
C SER A 215 -34.80 14.80 10.46
N GLN A 216 -33.69 14.50 9.83
CA GLN A 216 -33.39 14.79 8.43
C GLN A 216 -33.48 13.55 7.51
N ALA A 217 -33.59 12.36 8.07
CA ALA A 217 -33.53 11.09 7.33
C ALA A 217 -34.90 10.58 6.83
N GLY A 218 -36.02 11.21 7.22
CA GLY A 218 -37.36 10.87 6.72
C GLY A 218 -37.78 9.42 6.95
N GLY A 219 -37.35 8.78 8.06
CA GLY A 219 -37.68 7.40 8.43
C GLY A 219 -36.81 6.31 7.76
N GLN A 220 -35.82 6.70 6.95
CA GLN A 220 -34.79 5.79 6.42
C GLN A 220 -33.59 5.75 7.37
N LEU A 221 -32.76 4.68 7.24
CA LEU A 221 -31.51 4.56 7.97
C LEU A 221 -30.66 5.82 7.77
N ALA A 222 -30.31 6.51 8.86
CA ALA A 222 -29.54 7.75 8.82
C ALA A 222 -28.20 7.54 8.08
N PRO A 223 -27.88 8.33 7.04
CA PRO A 223 -26.64 8.17 6.29
C PRO A 223 -25.41 8.41 7.18
N ILE A 224 -24.29 7.77 6.80
CA ILE A 224 -22.97 8.09 7.34
C ILE A 224 -22.50 9.39 6.71
N VAL A 225 -22.02 10.32 7.53
CA VAL A 225 -21.33 11.53 7.10
C VAL A 225 -19.83 11.27 7.17
N VAL A 226 -19.19 11.20 6.01
CA VAL A 226 -17.73 11.15 5.88
C VAL A 226 -17.20 12.57 5.98
N GLN A 227 -16.47 12.88 7.04
CA GLN A 227 -16.04 14.23 7.36
C GLN A 227 -14.62 14.51 6.87
N SER A 228 -14.40 15.70 6.34
CA SER A 228 -13.10 16.32 6.12
C SER A 228 -13.00 17.61 6.96
N LYS A 229 -11.91 18.34 6.85
CA LYS A 229 -11.68 19.58 7.61
C LYS A 229 -12.78 20.62 7.37
N ASP A 230 -13.21 20.78 6.12
CA ASP A 230 -14.12 21.84 5.65
C ASP A 230 -15.24 21.31 4.75
N LYS A 231 -15.32 19.98 4.54
CA LYS A 231 -16.25 19.32 3.63
C LYS A 231 -16.87 18.11 4.29
N CYS A 232 -18.04 17.70 3.83
CA CYS A 232 -18.65 16.42 4.21
C CYS A 232 -19.39 15.81 3.01
N ILE A 233 -19.48 14.50 2.98
CA ILE A 233 -20.20 13.70 2.00
C ILE A 233 -21.05 12.69 2.76
N SER A 234 -22.33 12.56 2.37
CA SER A 234 -23.26 11.60 2.98
C SER A 234 -23.31 10.32 2.14
N THR A 235 -23.32 9.16 2.81
CA THR A 235 -23.33 7.85 2.15
C THR A 235 -24.04 6.79 2.98
N LYS A 236 -24.54 5.74 2.32
CA LYS A 236 -25.10 4.56 3.01
C LYS A 236 -23.99 3.69 3.59
N TYR A 237 -22.93 3.46 2.83
CA TYR A 237 -21.84 2.56 3.15
C TYR A 237 -20.47 3.18 2.84
N VAL A 238 -19.45 2.71 3.53
CA VAL A 238 -18.06 3.16 3.34
C VAL A 238 -17.14 1.96 3.16
N LEU A 239 -16.24 2.07 2.18
CA LEU A 239 -15.05 1.22 2.04
C LEU A 239 -13.80 2.05 2.30
N THR A 240 -12.91 1.62 3.18
CA THR A 240 -11.63 2.31 3.35
C THR A 240 -10.48 1.50 2.74
N CYS A 241 -9.74 2.14 1.84
CA CYS A 241 -8.52 1.65 1.19
C CYS A 241 -7.37 2.62 1.46
N ALA A 242 -7.16 2.97 2.72
CA ALA A 242 -6.34 4.12 3.14
C ALA A 242 -4.83 3.81 3.30
N GLY A 243 -4.36 2.63 2.90
CA GLY A 243 -2.94 2.27 2.87
C GLY A 243 -2.20 2.59 4.17
N LEU A 244 -1.29 3.56 4.14
CA LEU A 244 -0.49 3.98 5.30
C LEU A 244 -1.32 4.48 6.50
N HIS A 245 -2.58 4.87 6.30
CA HIS A 245 -3.48 5.37 7.35
C HIS A 245 -4.64 4.43 7.68
N SER A 246 -4.64 3.19 7.18
CA SER A 246 -5.75 2.24 7.30
C SER A 246 -6.12 1.91 8.74
N ASP A 247 -5.14 1.73 9.62
CA ASP A 247 -5.34 1.47 11.05
C ASP A 247 -5.99 2.63 11.80
N ARG A 248 -5.66 3.89 11.41
CA ARG A 248 -6.25 5.10 12.02
C ARG A 248 -7.74 5.21 11.69
N LEU A 249 -8.11 5.01 10.42
CA LEU A 249 -9.51 5.07 10.00
C LEU A 249 -10.33 3.92 10.61
N ALA A 250 -9.76 2.72 10.73
CA ALA A 250 -10.42 1.60 11.35
C ALA A 250 -10.77 1.86 12.82
N VAL A 251 -9.86 2.46 13.59
CA VAL A 251 -10.10 2.84 14.98
C VAL A 251 -11.22 3.88 15.12
N MET A 252 -11.39 4.79 14.13
CA MET A 252 -12.47 5.81 14.17
C MET A 252 -13.87 5.20 14.15
N THR A 253 -14.02 3.96 13.68
CA THR A 253 -15.30 3.25 13.58
C THR A 253 -15.41 2.08 14.56
N GLY A 254 -14.54 2.04 15.58
CA GLY A 254 -14.59 1.08 16.66
C GLY A 254 -13.85 -0.24 16.42
N CYS A 255 -13.03 -0.36 15.40
CA CYS A 255 -12.13 -1.52 15.25
C CYS A 255 -11.03 -1.51 16.31
N ASP A 256 -10.51 -2.69 16.61
CA ASP A 256 -9.33 -2.84 17.44
C ASP A 256 -8.12 -2.09 16.91
N ARG A 257 -7.23 -1.69 17.82
CA ARG A 257 -6.00 -1.00 17.45
C ARG A 257 -4.97 -1.89 16.77
N SER A 258 -5.07 -3.21 16.91
CA SER A 258 -4.19 -4.19 16.25
C SER A 258 -4.90 -4.78 15.03
N PRO A 259 -4.19 -5.03 13.92
CA PRO A 259 -2.80 -4.65 13.66
C PRO A 259 -2.62 -3.14 13.44
N ARG A 260 -1.41 -2.63 13.74
CA ARG A 260 -1.01 -1.25 13.44
C ARG A 260 -0.12 -1.18 12.21
N ILE A 261 -0.21 -0.07 11.50
CA ILE A 261 0.69 0.22 10.39
C ILE A 261 1.96 0.86 10.90
N VAL A 262 3.08 0.21 10.63
CA VAL A 262 4.43 0.74 10.84
C VAL A 262 5.04 1.05 9.47
N PRO A 263 5.48 2.29 9.23
CA PRO A 263 6.03 2.67 7.94
C PRO A 263 7.48 2.18 7.80
N PHE A 264 7.74 1.37 6.77
CA PHE A 264 9.11 0.98 6.40
C PHE A 264 9.47 1.61 5.06
N ARG A 265 10.48 2.49 5.08
CA ARG A 265 11.01 3.11 3.87
C ARG A 265 11.94 2.14 3.17
N GLY A 266 11.73 1.97 1.87
CA GLY A 266 12.60 1.24 0.97
C GLY A 266 13.25 2.22 0.00
N GLU A 267 14.56 2.42 0.16
CA GLU A 267 15.34 3.30 -0.70
C GLU A 267 15.93 2.51 -1.86
N TYR A 268 15.80 3.04 -3.06
CA TYR A 268 16.39 2.45 -4.24
C TYR A 268 17.69 3.18 -4.62
N LEU A 269 18.56 2.45 -5.27
CA LEU A 269 19.67 3.01 -6.02
C LEU A 269 19.34 2.89 -7.52
N LEU A 270 19.91 3.76 -8.31
CA LEU A 270 19.79 3.75 -9.77
C LEU A 270 21.12 3.32 -10.39
N LEU A 271 21.05 2.45 -11.38
CA LEU A 271 22.19 2.16 -12.23
C LEU A 271 22.38 3.31 -13.22
N ASN A 272 23.64 3.74 -13.42
CA ASN A 272 23.95 4.80 -14.36
C ASN A 272 23.55 4.43 -15.79
N GLU A 273 23.22 5.44 -16.60
CA GLU A 273 22.74 5.29 -17.96
C GLU A 273 23.66 4.41 -18.82
N SER A 274 24.97 4.65 -18.75
CA SER A 274 26.00 3.91 -19.51
C SER A 274 26.09 2.41 -19.13
N LYS A 275 25.49 2.01 -18.00
CA LYS A 275 25.55 0.64 -17.46
C LYS A 275 24.23 -0.12 -17.53
N LYS A 276 23.17 0.47 -18.08
CA LYS A 276 21.84 -0.17 -18.18
C LYS A 276 21.87 -1.51 -18.92
N HIS A 277 22.81 -1.69 -19.86
CA HIS A 277 23.01 -2.93 -20.59
C HIS A 277 23.42 -4.13 -19.72
N LEU A 278 23.82 -3.88 -18.46
CA LEU A 278 24.21 -4.95 -17.52
C LEU A 278 23.01 -5.72 -16.94
N CYS A 279 21.78 -5.18 -17.06
CA CYS A 279 20.59 -5.82 -16.52
C CYS A 279 19.39 -5.58 -17.43
N THR A 280 18.82 -6.65 -17.96
CA THR A 280 17.68 -6.62 -18.88
C THR A 280 16.41 -7.25 -18.29
N THR A 281 16.56 -8.10 -17.28
CA THR A 281 15.48 -8.81 -16.60
C THR A 281 15.41 -8.42 -15.12
N ASN A 282 14.35 -8.85 -14.42
CA ASN A 282 14.33 -8.76 -12.97
C ASN A 282 15.27 -9.83 -12.37
N ILE A 283 16.21 -9.43 -11.50
CA ILE A 283 17.11 -10.36 -10.81
C ILE A 283 16.85 -10.25 -9.32
N TYR A 284 16.39 -11.33 -8.70
CA TYR A 284 15.99 -11.38 -7.30
C TYR A 284 16.80 -12.41 -6.53
N PRO A 285 17.12 -12.17 -5.25
CA PRO A 285 17.72 -13.16 -4.39
C PRO A 285 16.72 -14.26 -4.02
N VAL A 286 17.23 -15.43 -3.62
CA VAL A 286 16.45 -16.37 -2.84
C VAL A 286 16.09 -15.72 -1.50
N PRO A 287 14.82 -15.76 -1.06
CA PRO A 287 14.42 -15.18 0.21
C PRO A 287 15.17 -15.80 1.38
N ASP A 288 15.69 -14.97 2.25
CA ASP A 288 16.20 -15.41 3.55
C ASP A 288 15.03 -15.53 4.52
N ILE A 289 14.72 -16.75 4.96
CA ILE A 289 13.61 -17.03 5.87
C ILE A 289 13.78 -16.39 7.26
N GLN A 290 14.99 -15.96 7.59
CA GLN A 290 15.30 -15.28 8.86
C GLN A 290 15.06 -13.76 8.78
N LEU A 291 14.85 -13.21 7.59
CA LEU A 291 14.67 -11.78 7.38
C LEU A 291 13.24 -11.43 6.99
N PRO A 292 12.70 -10.31 7.51
CA PRO A 292 11.33 -9.89 7.23
C PRO A 292 11.14 -9.31 5.83
N PHE A 293 12.22 -8.91 5.16
CA PHE A 293 12.19 -8.29 3.85
C PHE A 293 13.15 -8.97 2.89
N LEU A 294 12.80 -8.93 1.61
CA LEU A 294 13.63 -9.46 0.53
C LEU A 294 14.91 -8.63 0.39
N GLY A 295 16.02 -9.30 0.13
CA GLY A 295 17.29 -8.65 -0.14
C GLY A 295 17.30 -7.81 -1.42
N VAL A 296 18.44 -7.15 -1.66
CA VAL A 296 18.64 -6.25 -2.82
C VAL A 296 18.39 -7.00 -4.13
N HIS A 297 17.60 -6.40 -5.03
CA HIS A 297 17.26 -6.96 -6.33
C HIS A 297 17.34 -5.90 -7.43
N PHE A 298 17.36 -6.34 -8.67
CA PHE A 298 17.44 -5.49 -9.86
C PHE A 298 16.07 -5.47 -10.53
N THR A 299 15.62 -4.29 -10.91
CA THR A 299 14.32 -4.11 -11.54
C THR A 299 14.42 -3.10 -12.68
N PRO A 300 14.35 -3.54 -13.94
CA PRO A 300 14.11 -2.65 -15.05
C PRO A 300 12.77 -1.91 -14.90
N LYS A 301 12.70 -0.68 -15.34
CA LYS A 301 11.49 0.15 -15.35
C LYS A 301 11.04 0.43 -16.77
N ILE A 302 9.77 0.77 -16.95
CA ILE A 302 9.20 1.11 -18.27
C ILE A 302 9.90 2.30 -18.89
N ASN A 303 10.38 3.27 -18.10
CA ASN A 303 11.15 4.42 -18.57
C ASN A 303 12.62 4.11 -18.89
N GLY A 304 13.02 2.84 -18.80
CA GLY A 304 14.38 2.38 -19.11
C GLY A 304 15.38 2.54 -17.95
N GLU A 305 15.00 3.03 -16.79
CA GLU A 305 15.85 3.02 -15.60
C GLU A 305 16.00 1.59 -15.05
N ILE A 306 17.13 1.32 -14.42
CA ILE A 306 17.34 0.09 -13.63
C ILE A 306 17.43 0.48 -12.16
N TRP A 307 16.43 0.02 -11.40
CA TRP A 307 16.37 0.24 -9.96
C TRP A 307 17.00 -0.93 -9.22
N LEU A 308 17.81 -0.62 -8.21
CA LEU A 308 18.57 -1.56 -7.40
C LEU A 308 18.12 -1.42 -5.95
N GLY A 309 17.77 -2.48 -5.32
CA GLY A 309 17.20 -2.44 -3.96
C GLY A 309 15.78 -2.97 -3.94
N PRO A 310 14.90 -2.51 -3.04
CA PRO A 310 15.17 -1.51 -2.01
C PRO A 310 15.74 -2.11 -0.73
N ASN A 311 16.33 -1.27 0.13
CA ASN A 311 16.55 -1.60 1.54
C ASN A 311 15.22 -1.58 2.33
N ALA A 312 15.30 -1.76 3.66
CA ALA A 312 14.15 -1.64 4.52
C ALA A 312 14.57 -1.01 5.87
N ILE A 313 14.22 0.26 6.04
CA ILE A 313 14.49 1.03 7.26
C ILE A 313 13.20 1.63 7.81
N LEU A 314 13.14 1.81 9.13
CA LEU A 314 12.01 2.47 9.77
C LEU A 314 11.92 3.92 9.30
N ALA A 315 10.74 4.36 8.85
CA ALA A 315 10.49 5.76 8.53
C ALA A 315 9.97 6.51 9.76
N LEU A 316 10.36 7.77 9.91
CA LEU A 316 9.93 8.63 11.03
C LEU A 316 8.63 9.40 10.73
N ALA A 317 8.01 9.11 9.61
CA ALA A 317 6.67 9.56 9.23
C ALA A 317 6.00 8.47 8.39
N ARG A 318 4.67 8.37 8.43
CA ARG A 318 3.91 7.42 7.59
C ARG A 318 4.15 7.67 6.10
N GLU A 319 4.40 8.89 5.73
CA GLU A 319 4.75 9.33 4.37
C GLU A 319 6.18 9.87 4.29
N GLY A 320 7.09 9.22 5.03
CA GLY A 320 8.51 9.61 5.14
C GLY A 320 9.35 9.06 4.00
N TYR A 321 9.34 9.73 2.84
CA TYR A 321 10.12 9.34 1.66
C TYR A 321 11.58 9.78 1.73
N LYS A 322 11.91 10.75 2.60
CA LYS A 322 13.27 11.26 2.84
C LYS A 322 13.66 11.05 4.30
N TRP A 323 14.96 11.10 4.59
CA TRP A 323 15.49 11.06 5.96
C TRP A 323 15.03 12.26 6.81
N THR A 324 14.77 13.39 6.17
CA THR A 324 14.32 14.63 6.81
C THR A 324 12.81 14.66 7.09
N ASP A 325 12.05 13.70 6.56
CA ASP A 325 10.61 13.64 6.77
C ASP A 325 10.32 13.03 8.14
N ILE A 326 10.07 13.88 9.11
CA ILE A 326 9.78 13.53 10.51
C ILE A 326 8.41 14.05 10.89
N ASN A 327 7.56 13.16 11.39
CA ASN A 327 6.26 13.52 11.97
C ASN A 327 6.21 13.10 13.45
N ILE A 328 6.13 14.09 14.33
CA ILE A 328 6.19 13.87 15.78
C ILE A 328 5.04 12.96 16.26
N LYS A 329 3.81 13.12 15.71
CA LYS A 329 2.67 12.28 16.06
C LYS A 329 2.93 10.82 15.67
N ASP A 330 3.45 10.56 14.47
CA ASP A 330 3.79 9.22 14.00
C ASP A 330 4.90 8.60 14.87
N CYS A 331 5.92 9.37 15.23
CA CYS A 331 7.00 8.93 16.14
C CYS A 331 6.46 8.54 17.52
N ILE A 332 5.58 9.36 18.10
CA ILE A 332 4.98 9.07 19.41
C ILE A 332 4.10 7.82 19.34
N GLU A 333 3.30 7.66 18.30
CA GLU A 333 2.46 6.47 18.10
C GLU A 333 3.30 5.20 17.98
N MET A 334 4.40 5.25 17.23
CA MET A 334 5.36 4.15 17.10
C MET A 334 6.07 3.85 18.42
N ALA A 335 6.51 4.88 19.13
CA ALA A 335 7.17 4.74 20.44
C ALA A 335 6.25 4.17 21.53
N LYS A 336 4.94 4.29 21.40
CA LYS A 336 3.95 3.69 22.32
C LYS A 336 3.50 2.29 21.91
N PHE A 337 4.09 1.71 20.84
CA PHE A 337 3.64 0.44 20.30
C PHE A 337 4.57 -0.73 20.70
N PRO A 338 4.16 -1.61 21.62
CA PRO A 338 5.00 -2.71 22.08
C PRO A 338 5.46 -3.67 20.99
N GLY A 339 4.62 -3.89 19.96
CA GLY A 339 4.97 -4.74 18.81
C GLY A 339 6.22 -4.26 18.08
N LEU A 340 6.43 -2.94 17.96
CA LEU A 340 7.63 -2.40 17.32
C LEU A 340 8.90 -2.72 18.10
N TYR A 341 8.86 -2.65 19.44
CA TYR A 341 10.03 -3.01 20.27
C TYR A 341 10.38 -4.49 20.13
N LYS A 342 9.36 -5.37 20.17
CA LYS A 342 9.57 -6.82 19.99
C LYS A 342 10.16 -7.12 18.61
N LEU A 343 9.66 -6.46 17.55
CA LEU A 343 10.22 -6.57 16.21
C LEU A 343 11.66 -6.07 16.15
N SER A 344 11.91 -4.87 16.69
CA SER A 344 13.24 -4.23 16.69
C SER A 344 14.27 -5.07 17.45
N PHE A 345 13.90 -5.66 18.57
CA PHE A 345 14.80 -6.56 19.30
C PHE A 345 15.13 -7.82 18.49
N ARG A 346 14.11 -8.45 17.86
CA ARG A 346 14.29 -9.66 17.04
C ARG A 346 15.21 -9.43 15.85
N TYR A 347 15.12 -8.26 15.22
CA TYR A 347 15.87 -7.92 14.00
C TYR A 347 16.87 -6.79 14.20
N PHE A 348 17.40 -6.63 15.42
CA PHE A 348 18.30 -5.52 15.76
C PHE A 348 19.55 -5.47 14.86
N ILE A 349 20.28 -6.58 14.77
CA ILE A 349 21.51 -6.64 13.96
C ILE A 349 21.26 -6.42 12.47
N PRO A 350 20.29 -7.11 11.83
CA PRO A 350 19.91 -6.81 10.45
C PRO A 350 19.47 -5.36 10.25
N GLY A 351 18.65 -4.81 11.15
CA GLY A 351 18.19 -3.43 11.07
C GLY A 351 19.31 -2.39 11.10
N VAL A 352 20.29 -2.55 12.00
CA VAL A 352 21.47 -1.68 12.06
C VAL A 352 22.28 -1.77 10.76
N LYS A 353 22.48 -2.97 10.22
CA LYS A 353 23.17 -3.15 8.92
C LYS A 353 22.47 -2.43 7.78
N GLU A 354 21.14 -2.49 7.73
CA GLU A 354 20.36 -1.77 6.70
C GLU A 354 20.46 -0.24 6.84
N ILE A 355 20.46 0.29 8.07
CA ILE A 355 20.69 1.72 8.34
C ILE A 355 22.07 2.15 7.86
N ILE A 356 23.12 1.38 8.19
CA ILE A 356 24.49 1.66 7.75
C ILE A 356 24.59 1.67 6.22
N LYS A 357 24.00 0.67 5.54
CA LYS A 357 23.96 0.62 4.06
C LYS A 357 23.15 1.76 3.45
N SER A 358 22.13 2.25 4.11
CA SER A 358 21.36 3.40 3.67
C SER A 358 22.17 4.71 3.72
N ILE A 359 22.93 4.90 4.81
CA ILE A 359 23.80 6.07 4.98
C ILE A 359 25.01 5.97 4.01
N PHE A 360 25.66 4.81 4.00
CA PHE A 360 26.84 4.52 3.18
C PHE A 360 26.46 3.55 2.03
N TYR A 361 25.65 4.03 1.08
CA TYR A 361 25.10 3.21 0.00
C TYR A 361 26.15 2.47 -0.85
N PRO A 362 27.42 2.90 -0.99
CA PRO A 362 28.44 2.11 -1.67
C PRO A 362 28.65 0.71 -1.04
N LEU A 363 28.31 0.52 0.22
CA LEU A 363 28.38 -0.80 0.87
C LEU A 363 27.37 -1.81 0.29
N ALA A 364 26.27 -1.31 -0.31
CA ALA A 364 25.30 -2.17 -0.99
C ALA A 364 25.85 -2.80 -2.29
N VAL A 365 26.92 -2.23 -2.86
CA VAL A 365 27.56 -2.75 -4.08
C VAL A 365 28.01 -4.19 -3.91
N LYS A 366 28.55 -4.55 -2.75
CA LYS A 366 28.99 -5.93 -2.48
C LYS A 366 27.84 -6.94 -2.60
N ASP A 367 26.63 -6.54 -2.23
CA ASP A 367 25.45 -7.40 -2.37
C ASP A 367 25.00 -7.50 -3.83
N LEU A 368 25.11 -6.40 -4.59
CA LEU A 368 24.82 -6.37 -6.03
C LEU A 368 25.81 -7.20 -6.83
N GLN A 369 27.11 -7.12 -6.49
CA GLN A 369 28.19 -7.86 -7.17
C GLN A 369 28.07 -9.39 -7.05
N LYS A 370 27.30 -9.89 -6.07
CA LYS A 370 26.99 -11.32 -6.00
C LYS A 370 26.23 -11.80 -7.24
N PHE A 371 25.41 -10.91 -7.86
CA PHE A 371 24.59 -11.20 -9.02
C PHE A 371 25.25 -10.69 -10.29
N ILE A 372 25.72 -9.45 -10.31
CA ILE A 372 26.39 -8.82 -11.46
C ILE A 372 27.77 -8.30 -11.00
N PRO A 373 28.84 -9.08 -11.15
CA PRO A 373 30.17 -8.71 -10.65
C PRO A 373 30.73 -7.42 -11.26
N ASP A 374 30.31 -7.08 -12.48
CA ASP A 374 30.81 -5.94 -13.24
C ASP A 374 30.37 -4.57 -12.67
N ILE A 375 29.46 -4.53 -11.70
CA ILE A 375 28.95 -3.28 -11.10
C ILE A 375 29.96 -2.78 -10.05
N THR A 376 30.24 -1.47 -10.11
CA THR A 376 31.09 -0.77 -9.13
C THR A 376 30.31 0.34 -8.43
N TYR A 377 30.88 0.89 -7.35
CA TYR A 377 30.26 2.01 -6.63
C TYR A 377 30.13 3.29 -7.49
N LYS A 378 30.91 3.42 -8.58
CA LYS A 378 30.84 4.54 -9.53
C LYS A 378 29.66 4.42 -10.50
N ASP A 379 29.09 3.21 -10.61
CA ASP A 379 28.03 2.90 -11.55
C ASP A 379 26.63 3.12 -10.95
N ILE A 380 26.53 3.49 -9.68
CA ILE A 380 25.28 3.66 -8.96
C ILE A 380 25.14 5.06 -8.36
N LYS A 381 23.89 5.52 -8.25
CA LYS A 381 23.52 6.76 -7.58
C LYS A 381 22.25 6.55 -6.72
N ARG A 382 21.97 7.48 -5.79
CA ARG A 382 20.73 7.46 -5.03
C ARG A 382 19.53 7.62 -5.96
N GLY A 383 18.52 6.80 -5.73
CA GLY A 383 17.26 6.80 -6.44
C GLY A 383 16.09 7.25 -5.56
N PRO A 384 14.86 7.03 -6.02
CA PRO A 384 13.66 7.31 -5.25
C PRO A 384 13.48 6.35 -4.07
N ALA A 385 12.51 6.65 -3.22
CA ALA A 385 12.11 5.79 -2.12
C ALA A 385 10.59 5.52 -2.17
N GLY A 386 10.19 4.37 -1.61
CA GLY A 386 8.81 4.05 -1.31
C GLY A 386 8.62 3.77 0.17
N VAL A 387 7.43 4.00 0.70
CA VAL A 387 7.09 3.63 2.08
C VAL A 387 6.08 2.50 2.07
N ARG A 388 6.45 1.38 2.70
CA ARG A 388 5.56 0.22 2.88
C ARG A 388 4.67 0.44 4.10
N ALA A 389 3.37 0.29 3.94
CA ALA A 389 2.42 0.18 5.05
C ALA A 389 2.51 -1.24 5.61
N GLN A 390 3.43 -1.47 6.53
CA GLN A 390 3.62 -2.78 7.11
C GLN A 390 2.72 -2.97 8.31
N ALA A 391 1.75 -3.87 8.20
CA ALA A 391 0.91 -4.23 9.34
C ALA A 391 1.69 -5.10 10.32
N LEU A 392 1.61 -4.75 11.60
CA LEU A 392 2.33 -5.37 12.70
C LEU A 392 1.36 -5.61 13.86
N ASP A 393 1.36 -6.82 14.41
CA ASP A 393 0.60 -7.14 15.61
C ASP A 393 1.31 -6.70 16.91
N SER A 394 0.61 -6.80 18.04
CA SER A 394 1.15 -6.45 19.35
C SER A 394 2.30 -7.36 19.82
N ASP A 395 2.47 -8.53 19.19
CA ASP A 395 3.55 -9.48 19.47
C ASP A 395 4.78 -9.26 18.60
N GLY A 396 4.76 -8.24 17.74
CA GLY A 396 5.86 -7.92 16.84
C GLY A 396 5.99 -8.90 15.68
N ARG A 397 4.87 -9.51 15.26
CA ARG A 397 4.80 -10.35 14.06
C ARG A 397 4.26 -9.51 12.91
N LEU A 398 4.87 -9.66 11.75
CA LEU A 398 4.36 -9.05 10.53
C LEU A 398 3.08 -9.76 10.10
N VAL A 399 2.08 -8.99 9.72
CA VAL A 399 0.83 -9.53 9.17
C VAL A 399 1.00 -9.66 7.67
N ASP A 400 1.13 -10.90 7.20
CA ASP A 400 1.55 -11.20 5.82
C ASP A 400 0.39 -11.34 4.83
N ASP A 401 -0.85 -11.47 5.28
CA ASP A 401 -2.01 -11.63 4.40
C ASP A 401 -2.95 -10.42 4.47
N PHE A 402 -3.95 -10.39 3.61
CA PHE A 402 -4.97 -9.35 3.60
C PHE A 402 -5.78 -9.36 4.89
N VAL A 403 -6.07 -8.17 5.40
CA VAL A 403 -6.94 -7.99 6.57
C VAL A 403 -8.08 -7.07 6.20
N PHE A 404 -9.28 -7.62 6.30
CA PHE A 404 -10.54 -6.88 6.17
C PHE A 404 -11.27 -6.93 7.51
N ASP A 405 -11.84 -5.81 7.90
CA ASP A 405 -12.47 -5.66 9.21
C ASP A 405 -13.67 -4.72 9.12
N ASN A 406 -14.70 -4.96 9.89
CA ASN A 406 -15.84 -4.07 10.02
C ASN A 406 -15.74 -3.39 11.37
N GLY A 407 -16.14 -2.12 11.47
CA GLY A 407 -16.21 -1.43 12.74
C GLY A 407 -17.34 -1.95 13.62
N THR A 408 -17.60 -1.26 14.73
CA THR A 408 -18.66 -1.58 15.69
C THR A 408 -19.72 -0.48 15.75
N GLY A 409 -20.90 -0.82 16.29
CA GLY A 409 -22.03 0.11 16.38
C GLY A 409 -22.64 0.47 15.02
N ASN A 410 -23.54 1.47 15.01
CA ASN A 410 -24.32 1.83 13.82
C ASN A 410 -23.46 2.26 12.63
N ILE A 411 -22.42 3.04 12.86
CA ILE A 411 -21.50 3.47 11.81
C ILE A 411 -20.64 2.27 11.39
N GLY A 412 -19.98 1.61 12.34
CA GLY A 412 -18.99 0.58 12.06
C GLY A 412 -19.56 -0.63 11.31
N SER A 413 -20.80 -1.03 11.56
CA SER A 413 -21.47 -2.12 10.85
C SER A 413 -21.71 -1.84 9.36
N ARG A 414 -21.55 -0.59 8.92
CA ARG A 414 -21.71 -0.14 7.54
C ARG A 414 -20.39 0.32 6.91
N VAL A 415 -19.26 0.01 7.54
CA VAL A 415 -17.92 0.35 7.06
C VAL A 415 -17.09 -0.91 6.93
N LEU A 416 -16.58 -1.18 5.74
CA LEU A 416 -15.58 -2.21 5.49
C LEU A 416 -14.19 -1.57 5.38
N HIS A 417 -13.25 -2.05 6.18
CA HIS A 417 -11.87 -1.58 6.16
C HIS A 417 -10.95 -2.59 5.47
N CYS A 418 -10.24 -2.17 4.42
CA CYS A 418 -9.05 -2.88 3.94
C CYS A 418 -7.86 -2.42 4.81
N ARG A 419 -7.64 -3.12 5.95
CA ARG A 419 -6.63 -2.73 6.94
C ARG A 419 -5.21 -3.08 6.52
N ASN A 420 -5.06 -4.15 5.74
CA ASN A 420 -3.77 -4.58 5.20
C ASN A 420 -3.95 -5.12 3.79
N ALA A 421 -3.24 -4.51 2.85
CA ALA A 421 -3.13 -4.99 1.47
C ALA A 421 -1.64 -5.08 1.11
N PRO A 422 -0.95 -6.16 1.56
CA PRO A 422 0.49 -6.30 1.37
C PRO A 422 0.85 -6.57 -0.09
N SER A 423 2.14 -6.41 -0.43
CA SER A 423 2.64 -6.85 -1.74
C SER A 423 2.25 -8.33 -1.98
N PRO A 424 1.67 -8.62 -3.14
CA PRO A 424 1.70 -7.92 -4.42
C PRO A 424 0.39 -7.15 -4.75
N ALA A 425 -0.14 -6.36 -3.84
CA ALA A 425 -1.45 -5.72 -3.99
C ALA A 425 -1.65 -4.99 -5.32
N ALA A 426 -0.62 -4.37 -5.89
CA ALA A 426 -0.74 -3.71 -7.20
C ALA A 426 -1.05 -4.71 -8.32
N THR A 427 -0.27 -5.79 -8.44
CA THR A 427 -0.53 -6.88 -9.40
C THR A 427 -1.90 -7.51 -9.17
N SER A 428 -2.26 -7.71 -7.91
CA SER A 428 -3.50 -8.36 -7.51
C SER A 428 -4.71 -7.44 -7.52
N SER A 429 -4.56 -6.15 -7.85
CA SER A 429 -5.57 -5.12 -7.59
C SER A 429 -6.95 -5.42 -8.16
N MET A 430 -7.04 -5.96 -9.37
CA MET A 430 -8.33 -6.36 -9.96
C MET A 430 -8.93 -7.60 -9.28
N ALA A 431 -8.11 -8.59 -8.92
CA ALA A 431 -8.58 -9.75 -8.17
C ALA A 431 -8.99 -9.38 -6.74
N ILE A 432 -8.25 -8.46 -6.09
CA ILE A 432 -8.63 -7.87 -4.80
C ILE A 432 -9.94 -7.11 -4.93
N ALA A 433 -10.13 -6.34 -6.00
CA ALA A 433 -11.36 -5.60 -6.25
C ALA A 433 -12.58 -6.51 -6.32
N LYS A 434 -12.48 -7.64 -7.06
CA LYS A 434 -13.54 -8.67 -7.09
C LYS A 434 -13.80 -9.23 -5.70
N TYR A 435 -12.75 -9.61 -4.97
CA TYR A 435 -12.88 -10.16 -3.63
C TYR A 435 -13.55 -9.17 -2.65
N ILE A 436 -13.17 -7.88 -2.69
CA ILE A 436 -13.80 -6.83 -1.87
C ILE A 436 -15.25 -6.59 -2.32
N ALA A 437 -15.53 -6.59 -3.62
CA ALA A 437 -16.88 -6.43 -4.14
C ALA A 437 -17.81 -7.56 -3.67
N ASP A 438 -17.33 -8.83 -3.67
CA ASP A 438 -18.08 -9.96 -3.11
C ASP A 438 -18.40 -9.75 -1.62
N LYS A 439 -17.42 -9.27 -0.83
CA LYS A 439 -17.65 -8.93 0.58
C LYS A 439 -18.66 -7.81 0.76
N LEU A 440 -18.54 -6.71 0.00
CA LEU A 440 -19.46 -5.59 0.06
C LEU A 440 -20.89 -6.02 -0.29
N GLN A 441 -21.08 -6.87 -1.32
CA GLN A 441 -22.38 -7.40 -1.70
C GLN A 441 -22.98 -8.27 -0.61
N ASN A 442 -22.18 -9.12 0.03
CA ASN A 442 -22.64 -10.01 1.10
C ASN A 442 -22.97 -9.23 2.38
N ASP A 443 -22.12 -8.28 2.78
CA ASP A 443 -22.24 -7.55 4.04
C ASP A 443 -23.30 -6.43 3.94
N PHE A 444 -23.44 -5.79 2.79
CA PHE A 444 -24.26 -4.57 2.63
C PHE A 444 -25.46 -4.73 1.67
N LYS A 445 -25.66 -5.90 1.08
CA LYS A 445 -26.83 -6.25 0.24
C LYS A 445 -27.06 -5.25 -0.90
N PHE A 446 -26.00 -4.97 -1.67
CA PHE A 446 -26.11 -4.17 -2.92
C PHE A 446 -26.89 -4.90 -4.00
#